data_c562b1c0149eaffb5d9a7df7a1125f7f
#
_entry.id   c562b1c0149eaffb5d9a7df7a1125f7f
#
_cell.length_a   1.000
_cell.length_b   1.000
_cell.length_c   1.000
_cell.angle_alpha   90.00
_cell.angle_beta   90.00
_cell.angle_gamma   90.00
#
_symmetry.space_group_name_H-M   'P 1'
#
loop_
_entity.id
_entity.type
_entity.pdbx_description
1 polymer ?
#
loop_
_entity_poly.entity_id
_entity_poly.type
_entity_poly.pdbx_seq_one_letter_code
_entity_poly.pdbx_strand_id
1 'polypeptide(L)'
;MFAHVANAGVGDGIPFQFDRIATAPNTVRGHALVLYAQQSGGSPWALIEALFSAYFEQGEDIGDVDTLVRIATDVGLDGVEARAAVESGRFDVDVMQSQREAARLGIRGVPFVVLDGRYGISGAQPVEVFEQAIRRALAE
;
A
#
# COMPACT_ATOMS: atom_id res chain seq x y z
N MET A 1 16.03 -2.94 -14.07
CA MET A 1 14.62 -2.65 -13.75
C MET A 1 14.49 -1.47 -12.78
N PHE A 2 15.20 -1.44 -11.67
CA PHE A 2 15.09 -0.38 -10.65
C PHE A 2 15.53 1.02 -11.12
N ALA A 3 16.55 1.12 -11.98
CA ALA A 3 17.01 2.42 -12.48
C ALA A 3 15.92 3.20 -13.25
N HIS A 4 15.05 2.51 -13.99
CA HIS A 4 13.95 3.16 -14.70
C HIS A 4 12.91 3.72 -13.71
N VAL A 5 12.56 2.94 -12.69
CA VAL A 5 11.63 3.38 -11.64
C VAL A 5 12.22 4.54 -10.83
N ALA A 6 13.50 4.45 -10.46
CA ALA A 6 14.20 5.51 -9.74
C ALA A 6 14.18 6.84 -10.55
N ASN A 7 14.46 6.77 -11.84
CA ASN A 7 14.44 7.95 -12.71
C ASN A 7 13.04 8.56 -12.86
N ALA A 8 12.00 7.71 -12.92
CA ALA A 8 10.62 8.20 -12.94
C ALA A 8 10.27 8.94 -11.64
N GLY A 9 10.69 8.39 -10.49
CA GLY A 9 10.42 8.99 -9.18
C GLY A 9 11.08 10.35 -8.98
N VAL A 10 12.25 10.60 -9.60
CA VAL A 10 12.91 11.91 -9.51
C VAL A 10 12.01 13.04 -10.03
N GLY A 11 11.27 12.78 -11.13
CA GLY A 11 10.33 13.76 -11.69
C GLY A 11 9.15 14.09 -10.75
N ASP A 12 8.79 13.14 -9.92
CA ASP A 12 7.68 13.25 -8.95
C ASP A 12 8.17 13.58 -7.53
N GLY A 13 9.46 13.83 -7.34
CA GLY A 13 10.05 14.18 -6.04
C GLY A 13 10.23 12.99 -5.09
N ILE A 14 10.23 11.75 -5.60
CA ILE A 14 10.39 10.53 -4.80
C ILE A 14 11.85 10.05 -4.90
N PRO A 15 12.66 10.16 -3.82
CA PRO A 15 14.07 9.77 -3.83
C PRO A 15 14.26 8.29 -3.54
N PHE A 16 13.86 7.41 -4.47
CA PHE A 16 14.03 5.98 -4.30
C PHE A 16 15.45 5.55 -3.96
N GLN A 17 15.62 4.75 -2.92
CA GLN A 17 16.89 4.22 -2.41
C GLN A 17 16.93 2.69 -2.51
N PHE A 18 16.72 2.15 -3.69
CA PHE A 18 16.68 0.69 -3.91
C PHE A 18 17.94 -0.04 -3.43
N ASP A 19 19.08 0.62 -3.41
CA ASP A 19 20.35 0.05 -2.92
C ASP A 19 20.36 -0.21 -1.40
N ARG A 20 19.46 0.43 -0.65
CA ARG A 20 19.31 0.25 0.79
C ARG A 20 18.37 -0.89 1.14
N ILE A 21 17.55 -1.35 0.20
CA ILE A 21 16.57 -2.41 0.43
C ILE A 21 17.31 -3.73 0.51
N ALA A 22 17.45 -4.27 1.73
CA ALA A 22 18.14 -5.53 1.98
C ALA A 22 17.24 -6.75 1.85
N THR A 23 15.93 -6.59 2.06
CA THR A 23 14.96 -7.69 2.13
C THR A 23 13.68 -7.39 1.34
N ALA A 24 13.03 -8.45 0.86
CA ALA A 24 11.66 -8.38 0.35
C ALA A 24 10.71 -8.83 1.48
N PRO A 25 10.10 -7.91 2.24
CA PRO A 25 9.34 -8.24 3.43
C PRO A 25 8.03 -8.95 3.09
N ASN A 26 7.53 -9.75 4.05
CA ASN A 26 6.14 -10.20 4.00
C ASN A 26 5.24 -9.03 4.43
N THR A 27 4.41 -8.54 3.52
CA THR A 27 3.58 -7.34 3.72
C THR A 27 2.25 -7.59 4.44
N VAL A 28 1.93 -8.82 4.85
CA VAL A 28 0.67 -9.15 5.54
C VAL A 28 0.49 -8.30 6.79
N ARG A 29 1.53 -8.13 7.61
CA ARG A 29 1.50 -7.29 8.80
C ARG A 29 1.29 -5.81 8.48
N GLY A 30 1.91 -5.29 7.42
CA GLY A 30 1.69 -3.94 6.94
C GLY A 30 0.23 -3.71 6.54
N HIS A 31 -0.37 -4.65 5.81
CA HIS A 31 -1.79 -4.60 5.46
C HIS A 31 -2.71 -4.70 6.69
N ALA A 32 -2.38 -5.55 7.67
CA ALA A 32 -3.10 -5.63 8.94
C ALA A 32 -3.09 -4.28 9.68
N LEU A 33 -1.95 -3.59 9.67
CA LEU A 33 -1.80 -2.28 10.27
C LEU A 33 -2.65 -1.21 9.56
N VAL A 34 -2.75 -1.27 8.24
CA VAL A 34 -3.64 -0.38 7.46
C VAL A 34 -5.10 -0.62 7.81
N LEU A 35 -5.54 -1.88 7.96
CA LEU A 35 -6.90 -2.22 8.41
C LEU A 35 -7.16 -1.71 9.82
N TYR A 36 -6.19 -1.83 10.71
CA TYR A 36 -6.28 -1.24 12.05
C TYR A 36 -6.47 0.27 11.99
N ALA A 37 -5.68 0.98 11.18
CA ALA A 37 -5.80 2.44 11.02
C ALA A 37 -7.20 2.84 10.54
N GLN A 38 -7.78 2.10 9.60
CA GLN A 38 -9.14 2.33 9.12
C GLN A 38 -10.19 2.17 10.22
N GLN A 39 -10.04 1.16 11.09
CA GLN A 39 -11.01 0.88 12.16
C GLN A 39 -10.88 1.83 13.36
N SER A 40 -9.67 2.31 13.63
CA SER A 40 -9.39 3.20 14.77
C SER A 40 -9.74 4.67 14.50
N GLY A 41 -10.20 5.01 13.30
CA GLY A 41 -10.46 6.39 12.89
C GLY A 41 -9.19 7.20 12.59
N GLY A 42 -8.05 6.54 12.47
CA GLY A 42 -6.80 7.14 11.99
C GLY A 42 -6.82 7.41 10.50
N SER A 43 -5.71 7.94 9.98
CA SER A 43 -5.54 8.15 8.55
C SER A 43 -4.81 6.97 7.90
N PRO A 44 -5.50 6.06 7.20
CA PRO A 44 -4.83 4.96 6.49
C PRO A 44 -3.90 5.48 5.39
N TRP A 45 -4.20 6.62 4.78
CA TRP A 45 -3.34 7.23 3.76
C TRP A 45 -2.01 7.73 4.33
N ALA A 46 -2.03 8.41 5.48
CA ALA A 46 -0.79 8.85 6.14
C ALA A 46 0.09 7.65 6.51
N LEU A 47 -0.52 6.55 6.96
CA LEU A 47 0.20 5.32 7.27
C LEU A 47 0.80 4.67 6.00
N ILE A 48 0.04 4.59 4.90
CA ILE A 48 0.52 4.02 3.64
C ILE A 48 1.70 4.82 3.10
N GLU A 49 1.61 6.15 3.09
CA GLU A 49 2.72 7.04 2.70
C GLU A 49 3.96 6.82 3.57
N ALA A 50 3.79 6.73 4.88
CA ALA A 50 4.89 6.48 5.81
C ALA A 50 5.54 5.10 5.59
N LEU A 51 4.74 4.05 5.30
CA LEU A 51 5.25 2.71 4.97
C LEU A 51 6.03 2.72 3.65
N PHE A 52 5.54 3.43 2.63
CA PHE A 52 6.24 3.54 1.35
C PHE A 52 7.55 4.31 1.50
N SER A 53 7.55 5.44 2.22
CA SER A 53 8.76 6.21 2.49
C SER A 53 9.78 5.37 3.27
N ALA A 54 9.36 4.67 4.33
CA ALA A 54 10.24 3.80 5.10
C ALA A 54 10.90 2.72 4.24
N TYR A 55 10.14 2.05 3.38
CA TYR A 55 10.66 0.98 2.55
C TYR A 55 11.47 1.49 1.36
N PHE A 56 10.89 2.38 0.55
CA PHE A 56 11.47 2.77 -0.74
C PHE A 56 12.51 3.89 -0.65
N GLU A 57 12.42 4.78 0.33
CA GLU A 57 13.33 5.92 0.47
C GLU A 57 14.36 5.71 1.59
N GLN A 58 14.01 4.93 2.62
CA GLN A 58 14.90 4.71 3.77
C GLN A 58 15.49 3.29 3.80
N GLY A 59 14.88 2.32 3.08
CA GLY A 59 15.33 0.93 3.00
C GLY A 59 15.03 0.13 4.26
N GLU A 60 14.03 0.56 5.05
CA GLU A 60 13.63 -0.11 6.28
C GLU A 60 12.86 -1.41 6.00
N ASP A 61 12.97 -2.38 6.90
CA ASP A 61 12.20 -3.62 6.82
C ASP A 61 10.79 -3.42 7.39
N ILE A 62 9.81 -3.21 6.50
CA ILE A 62 8.38 -3.12 6.85
C ILE A 62 7.73 -4.49 7.16
N GLY A 63 8.48 -5.56 7.25
CA GLY A 63 8.06 -6.86 7.81
C GLY A 63 8.36 -6.98 9.31
N ASP A 64 9.25 -6.12 9.84
CA ASP A 64 9.60 -6.07 11.24
C ASP A 64 8.53 -5.38 12.08
N VAL A 65 8.18 -6.00 13.23
CA VAL A 65 7.10 -5.52 14.09
C VAL A 65 7.44 -4.17 14.72
N ASP A 66 8.69 -4.00 15.20
CA ASP A 66 9.09 -2.78 15.88
C ASP A 66 9.14 -1.59 14.92
N THR A 67 9.59 -1.82 13.69
CA THR A 67 9.53 -0.84 12.60
C THR A 67 8.09 -0.43 12.30
N LEU A 68 7.18 -1.39 12.15
CA LEU A 68 5.76 -1.12 11.89
C LEU A 68 5.10 -0.32 13.02
N VAL A 69 5.37 -0.68 14.28
CA VAL A 69 4.81 0.01 15.46
C VAL A 69 5.34 1.44 15.56
N ARG A 70 6.63 1.65 15.29
CA ARG A 70 7.20 3.00 15.25
C ARG A 70 6.52 3.85 14.18
N ILE A 71 6.42 3.35 12.95
CA ILE A 71 5.75 4.07 11.85
C ILE A 71 4.30 4.42 12.19
N ALA A 72 3.55 3.48 12.80
CA ALA A 72 2.19 3.72 13.24
C ALA A 72 2.11 4.83 14.28
N THR A 73 3.02 4.83 15.25
CA THR A 73 3.09 5.85 16.30
C THR A 73 3.44 7.23 15.72
N ASP A 74 4.37 7.28 14.78
CA ASP A 74 4.81 8.51 14.12
C ASP A 74 3.66 9.20 13.36
N VAL A 75 2.69 8.43 12.83
CA VAL A 75 1.48 8.96 12.19
C VAL A 75 0.29 9.14 13.15
N GLY A 76 0.51 9.01 14.46
CA GLY A 76 -0.47 9.32 15.50
C GLY A 76 -1.40 8.17 15.89
N LEU A 77 -1.10 6.93 15.50
CA LEU A 77 -1.84 5.74 15.98
C LEU A 77 -1.33 5.32 17.37
N ASP A 78 -2.19 4.65 18.14
CA ASP A 78 -1.78 4.05 19.41
C ASP A 78 -0.80 2.90 19.19
N GLY A 79 0.41 3.01 19.73
CA GLY A 79 1.48 2.04 19.52
C GLY A 79 1.22 0.67 20.17
N VAL A 80 0.48 0.63 21.29
CA VAL A 80 0.14 -0.63 21.98
C VAL A 80 -0.89 -1.40 21.15
N GLU A 81 -1.91 -0.72 20.69
CA GLU A 81 -2.95 -1.31 19.83
C GLU A 81 -2.39 -1.67 18.44
N ALA A 82 -1.49 -0.85 17.87
CA ALA A 82 -0.80 -1.16 16.62
C ALA A 82 0.01 -2.46 16.76
N ARG A 83 0.78 -2.63 17.84
CA ARG A 83 1.49 -3.90 18.13
C ARG A 83 0.53 -5.07 18.23
N ALA A 84 -0.53 -4.93 19.02
CA ALA A 84 -1.54 -5.96 19.13
C ALA A 84 -2.18 -6.32 17.78
N ALA A 85 -2.38 -5.33 16.90
CA ALA A 85 -2.93 -5.55 15.57
C ALA A 85 -2.02 -6.41 14.68
N VAL A 86 -0.71 -6.20 14.73
CA VAL A 86 0.25 -6.92 13.87
C VAL A 86 0.69 -8.26 14.45
N GLU A 87 0.67 -8.44 15.78
CA GLU A 87 1.11 -9.69 16.44
C GLU A 87 -0.03 -10.69 16.63
N SER A 88 -1.26 -10.24 16.85
CA SER A 88 -2.39 -11.13 17.16
C SER A 88 -2.92 -11.91 15.95
N GLY A 89 -2.60 -11.49 14.72
CA GLY A 89 -3.17 -12.06 13.50
C GLY A 89 -4.66 -11.79 13.33
N ARG A 90 -5.27 -10.88 14.11
CA ARG A 90 -6.72 -10.61 14.08
C ARG A 90 -7.23 -10.11 12.72
N PHE A 91 -6.35 -9.55 11.90
CA PHE A 91 -6.65 -9.06 10.56
C PHE A 91 -6.21 -10.01 9.44
N ASP A 92 -5.55 -11.12 9.75
CA ASP A 92 -4.99 -12.02 8.73
C ASP A 92 -6.06 -12.58 7.80
N VAL A 93 -7.23 -12.91 8.35
CA VAL A 93 -8.37 -13.42 7.57
C VAL A 93 -8.85 -12.37 6.58
N ASP A 94 -8.98 -11.10 7.00
CA ASP A 94 -9.46 -9.99 6.17
C ASP A 94 -8.45 -9.66 5.07
N VAL A 95 -7.16 -9.64 5.39
CA VAL A 95 -6.07 -9.47 4.42
C VAL A 95 -6.10 -10.59 3.37
N MET A 96 -6.20 -11.84 3.80
CA MET A 96 -6.27 -12.99 2.90
C MET A 96 -7.54 -12.99 2.05
N GLN A 97 -8.66 -12.55 2.60
CA GLN A 97 -9.91 -12.42 1.86
C GLN A 97 -9.79 -11.37 0.76
N SER A 98 -9.24 -10.19 1.07
CA SER A 98 -8.99 -9.13 0.09
C SER A 98 -8.07 -9.60 -1.05
N GLN A 99 -7.01 -10.35 -0.73
CA GLN A 99 -6.13 -10.94 -1.73
C GLN A 99 -6.86 -11.95 -2.64
N ARG A 100 -7.72 -12.81 -2.06
CA ARG A 100 -8.52 -13.77 -2.84
C ARG A 100 -9.53 -13.07 -3.75
N GLU A 101 -10.14 -11.99 -3.28
CA GLU A 101 -11.07 -11.21 -4.07
C GLU A 101 -10.37 -10.54 -5.25
N ALA A 102 -9.22 -9.91 -5.04
CA ALA A 102 -8.39 -9.37 -6.10
C ALA A 102 -8.02 -10.44 -7.14
N ALA A 103 -7.62 -11.63 -6.68
CA ALA A 103 -7.32 -12.75 -7.58
C ALA A 103 -8.54 -13.21 -8.39
N ARG A 104 -9.75 -13.24 -7.80
CA ARG A 104 -11.00 -13.59 -8.50
C ARG A 104 -11.36 -12.55 -9.58
N LEU A 105 -11.05 -11.28 -9.34
CA LEU A 105 -11.22 -10.20 -10.31
C LEU A 105 -10.15 -10.25 -11.44
N GLY A 106 -9.24 -11.22 -11.40
CA GLY A 106 -8.17 -11.36 -12.38
C GLY A 106 -7.02 -10.38 -12.20
N ILE A 107 -6.94 -9.70 -11.05
CA ILE A 107 -5.85 -8.77 -10.72
C ILE A 107 -4.58 -9.58 -10.45
N ARG A 108 -3.58 -9.42 -11.32
CA ARG A 108 -2.31 -10.17 -11.25
C ARG A 108 -1.10 -9.30 -10.99
N GLY A 109 -1.30 -8.00 -10.79
CA GLY A 109 -0.22 -7.05 -10.58
C GLY A 109 -0.76 -5.68 -10.22
N VAL A 110 0.13 -4.80 -9.79
CA VAL A 110 -0.14 -3.44 -9.38
C VAL A 110 0.66 -2.46 -10.25
N PRO A 111 0.18 -1.23 -10.41
CA PRO A 111 -1.10 -0.73 -9.93
C PRO A 111 -2.30 -1.31 -10.71
N PHE A 112 -3.42 -1.45 -10.03
CA PHE A 112 -4.69 -1.83 -10.64
C PHE A 112 -5.81 -0.99 -10.01
N VAL A 113 -6.57 -0.29 -10.84
CA VAL A 113 -7.65 0.59 -10.37
C VAL A 113 -8.99 0.02 -10.82
N VAL A 114 -9.92 -0.10 -9.89
CA VAL A 114 -11.30 -0.50 -10.17
C VAL A 114 -12.20 0.71 -9.97
N LEU A 115 -12.95 1.09 -11.01
CA LEU A 115 -13.93 2.17 -10.97
C LEU A 115 -15.32 1.56 -10.93
N ASP A 116 -16.14 1.99 -9.96
CA ASP A 116 -17.53 1.58 -9.78
C ASP A 116 -17.74 0.05 -9.72
N GLY A 117 -16.73 -0.72 -9.31
CA GLY A 117 -16.77 -2.19 -9.31
C GLY A 117 -16.91 -2.83 -10.71
N ARG A 118 -16.85 -2.06 -11.80
CA ARG A 118 -17.18 -2.48 -13.17
C ARG A 118 -16.04 -2.30 -14.16
N TYR A 119 -15.26 -1.24 -14.00
CA TYR A 119 -14.18 -0.90 -14.94
C TYR A 119 -12.82 -1.11 -14.28
N GLY A 120 -11.98 -1.95 -14.88
CA GLY A 120 -10.63 -2.23 -14.42
C GLY A 120 -9.58 -1.54 -15.30
N ILE A 121 -8.65 -0.82 -14.71
CA ILE A 121 -7.48 -0.24 -15.37
C ILE A 121 -6.24 -0.93 -14.82
N SER A 122 -5.53 -1.65 -15.67
CA SER A 122 -4.31 -2.37 -15.30
C SER A 122 -3.07 -1.56 -15.68
N GLY A 123 -2.16 -1.37 -14.72
CA GLY A 123 -0.92 -0.64 -14.89
C GLY A 123 -1.07 0.87 -14.72
N ALA A 124 0.08 1.55 -14.67
CA ALA A 124 0.17 3.00 -14.69
C ALA A 124 -0.03 3.49 -16.13
N GLN A 125 -1.29 3.70 -16.48
CA GLN A 125 -1.70 4.15 -17.81
C GLN A 125 -1.58 5.69 -17.92
N PRO A 126 -1.52 6.24 -19.15
CA PRO A 126 -1.62 7.68 -19.36
C PRO A 126 -2.91 8.27 -18.77
N VAL A 127 -2.86 9.55 -18.39
CA VAL A 127 -3.98 10.26 -17.73
C VAL A 127 -5.27 10.17 -18.57
N GLU A 128 -5.15 10.24 -19.87
CA GLU A 128 -6.28 10.18 -20.83
C GLU A 128 -7.09 8.87 -20.70
N VAL A 129 -6.41 7.77 -20.36
CA VAL A 129 -7.08 6.46 -20.15
C VAL A 129 -7.94 6.51 -18.88
N PHE A 130 -7.43 7.11 -17.81
CA PHE A 130 -8.19 7.31 -16.58
C PHE A 130 -9.36 8.25 -16.80
N GLU A 131 -9.16 9.38 -17.49
CA GLU A 131 -10.24 10.31 -17.81
C GLU A 131 -11.38 9.65 -18.60
N GLN A 132 -11.05 8.89 -19.62
CA GLN A 132 -12.05 8.17 -20.44
C GLN A 132 -12.82 7.16 -19.59
N ALA A 133 -12.15 6.39 -18.76
CA ALA A 133 -12.77 5.41 -17.89
C ALA A 133 -13.70 6.06 -16.85
N ILE A 134 -13.26 7.17 -16.23
CA ILE A 134 -14.06 7.93 -15.26
C ILE A 134 -15.31 8.52 -15.96
N ARG A 135 -15.15 9.17 -17.13
CA ARG A 135 -16.28 9.71 -17.89
C ARG A 135 -17.30 8.63 -18.24
N ARG A 136 -16.82 7.45 -18.61
CA ARG A 136 -17.70 6.32 -18.93
C ARG A 136 -18.44 5.81 -17.69
N ALA A 137 -17.74 5.67 -16.55
CA ALA A 137 -18.35 5.24 -15.30
C ALA A 137 -19.42 6.23 -14.78
N LEU A 138 -19.24 7.54 -15.04
CA LEU A 138 -20.20 8.59 -14.66
C LEU A 138 -21.41 8.72 -15.60
N ALA A 139 -21.32 8.18 -16.82
CA ALA A 139 -22.37 8.29 -17.83
C ALA A 139 -23.41 7.14 -17.79
N GLU A 140 -23.13 6.09 -17.04
CA GLU A 140 -23.97 4.90 -16.87
C GLU A 140 -24.59 4.82 -15.47
#